data_79092cc8972b3be1a5712798b2576654
#
_entry.id   79092cc8972b3be1a5712798b2576654
#
_cell.length_a   1.000
_cell.length_b   1.000
_cell.length_c   1.000
_cell.angle_alpha   90.00
_cell.angle_beta   90.00
_cell.angle_gamma   90.00
#
_symmetry.space_group_name_H-M   'P 1'
#
loop_
_entity.id
_entity.type
_entity.pdbx_description
1 polymer ?
#
loop_
_entity_poly.entity_id
_entity_poly.type
_entity_poly.pdbx_seq_one_letter_code
_entity_poly.pdbx_strand_id
1 'polypeptide(L)'
;MAYFWYFLGYGFLGYLLEKLLAALTHAEHRVRKGFLLAPVCPVYGLAMCAVLALGADRIGPLWELALLCSITATTAEYAVHLFCDAVLGVRFWDYSATKTDVNGRICLPFSLAWGVLGALAVRLVQPALAALAAGIPSAVTN
;
A
#
# COMPACT_ATOMS: atom_id res chain seq x y z
N MET A 1 5.79 5.22 17.44
CA MET A 1 4.53 4.52 17.74
C MET A 1 3.42 4.82 16.71
N ALA A 2 3.18 6.07 16.27
CA ALA A 2 2.15 6.40 15.28
C ALA A 2 2.27 5.58 13.99
N TYR A 3 3.45 5.37 13.47
CA TYR A 3 3.69 4.58 12.26
C TYR A 3 3.26 3.12 12.35
N PHE A 4 3.27 2.52 13.54
CA PHE A 4 2.73 1.18 13.75
C PHE A 4 1.22 1.15 13.48
N TRP A 5 0.49 2.14 13.98
CA TRP A 5 -0.95 2.27 13.74
C TRP A 5 -1.28 2.65 12.29
N TYR A 6 -0.44 3.48 11.66
CA TYR A 6 -0.57 3.77 10.23
C TYR A 6 -0.36 2.52 9.38
N PHE A 7 0.66 1.72 9.70
CA PHE A 7 0.92 0.46 9.02
C PHE A 7 -0.30 -0.48 9.11
N LEU A 8 -0.86 -0.68 10.30
CA LEU A 8 -2.04 -1.52 10.48
C LEU A 8 -3.27 -0.95 9.79
N GLY A 9 -3.53 0.35 9.93
CA GLY A 9 -4.68 1.02 9.32
C GLY A 9 -4.65 0.95 7.80
N TYR A 10 -3.54 1.31 7.19
CA TYR A 10 -3.39 1.24 5.72
C TYR A 10 -3.28 -0.20 5.21
N GLY A 11 -2.68 -1.08 5.96
CA GLY A 11 -2.67 -2.51 5.63
C GLY A 11 -4.07 -3.11 5.62
N PHE A 12 -4.91 -2.74 6.58
CA PHE A 12 -6.31 -3.15 6.62
C PHE A 12 -7.13 -2.54 5.47
N LEU A 13 -6.98 -1.24 5.22
CA LEU A 13 -7.65 -0.58 4.09
C LEU A 13 -7.21 -1.18 2.74
N GLY A 14 -5.94 -1.52 2.60
CA GLY A 14 -5.43 -2.24 1.43
C GLY A 14 -6.05 -3.62 1.29
N TYR A 15 -6.23 -4.35 2.38
CA TYR A 15 -6.95 -5.62 2.36
C TYR A 15 -8.40 -5.47 1.88
N LEU A 16 -9.12 -4.45 2.36
CA LEU A 16 -10.47 -4.15 1.89
C LEU A 16 -10.50 -3.78 0.40
N LEU A 17 -9.54 -2.98 -0.04
CA LEU A 17 -9.39 -2.60 -1.44
C LEU A 17 -9.17 -3.83 -2.34
N GLU A 18 -8.29 -4.75 -1.95
CA GLU A 18 -8.05 -5.99 -2.70
C GLU A 18 -9.32 -6.88 -2.76
N LYS A 19 -10.07 -6.95 -1.67
CA LYS A 19 -11.35 -7.65 -1.64
C LYS A 19 -12.37 -7.03 -2.60
N LEU A 20 -12.46 -5.70 -2.61
CA LEU A 20 -13.36 -4.96 -3.50
C LEU A 20 -12.95 -5.16 -4.97
N LEU A 21 -11.67 -5.03 -5.30
CA LEU A 21 -11.17 -5.24 -6.65
C LEU A 21 -11.41 -6.68 -7.12
N ALA A 22 -11.20 -7.68 -6.26
CA ALA A 22 -11.49 -9.07 -6.59
C ALA A 22 -12.97 -9.29 -6.87
N ALA A 23 -13.86 -8.68 -6.08
CA ALA A 23 -15.30 -8.78 -6.29
C ALA A 23 -15.75 -8.12 -7.60
N LEU A 24 -15.19 -6.93 -7.92
CA LEU A 24 -15.54 -6.18 -9.13
C LEU A 24 -14.99 -6.82 -10.41
N THR A 25 -13.86 -7.48 -10.34
CA THR A 25 -13.21 -8.10 -11.51
C THR A 25 -13.51 -9.58 -11.67
N HIS A 26 -14.34 -10.16 -10.80
CA HIS A 26 -14.63 -11.60 -10.74
C HIS A 26 -13.37 -12.50 -10.70
N ALA A 27 -12.27 -11.97 -10.16
CA ALA A 27 -10.97 -12.63 -10.11
C ALA A 27 -10.85 -13.51 -8.85
N GLU A 28 -11.67 -14.56 -8.76
CA GLU A 28 -11.77 -15.42 -7.57
C GLU A 28 -10.47 -16.14 -7.20
N HIS A 29 -9.55 -16.30 -8.15
CA HIS A 29 -8.34 -17.12 -7.99
C HIS A 29 -7.02 -16.36 -8.10
N ARG A 30 -7.03 -15.04 -8.16
CA ARG A 30 -5.78 -14.28 -8.18
C ARG A 30 -5.15 -14.26 -6.80
N VAL A 31 -3.87 -14.58 -6.75
CA VAL A 31 -3.06 -14.55 -5.54
C VAL A 31 -3.15 -13.14 -4.93
N ARG A 32 -3.46 -13.10 -3.65
CA ARG A 32 -3.75 -11.86 -2.93
C ARG A 32 -2.47 -11.29 -2.33
N LYS A 33 -2.34 -9.97 -2.34
CA LYS A 33 -1.24 -9.24 -1.68
C LYS A 33 -1.32 -9.27 -0.14
N GLY A 34 -2.29 -10.01 0.43
CA GLY A 34 -2.50 -10.14 1.86
C GLY A 34 -1.81 -11.37 2.46
N PHE A 35 -1.44 -11.28 3.73
CA PHE A 35 -0.97 -12.42 4.50
C PHE A 35 -2.11 -13.41 4.76
N LEU A 36 -1.78 -14.70 4.77
CA LEU A 36 -2.72 -15.82 4.86
C LEU A 36 -3.63 -15.84 6.08
N LEU A 37 -3.28 -15.16 7.18
CA LEU A 37 -3.96 -15.27 8.46
C LEU A 37 -4.47 -13.94 9.05
N ALA A 38 -4.04 -12.80 8.54
CA ALA A 38 -4.47 -11.50 9.06
C ALA A 38 -5.14 -10.67 7.96
N PRO A 39 -6.19 -9.91 8.26
CA PRO A 39 -6.83 -9.00 7.31
C PRO A 39 -5.99 -7.73 7.10
N VAL A 40 -4.72 -7.90 6.83
CA VAL A 40 -3.74 -6.82 6.64
C VAL A 40 -2.89 -7.14 5.43
N CYS A 41 -2.79 -6.19 4.52
CA CYS A 41 -1.95 -6.25 3.34
C CYS A 41 -0.65 -5.45 3.58
N PRO A 42 0.47 -6.10 3.94
CA PRO A 42 1.67 -5.40 4.40
C PRO A 42 2.25 -4.41 3.40
N VAL A 43 2.14 -4.70 2.11
CA VAL A 43 2.67 -3.82 1.06
C VAL A 43 2.02 -2.43 1.09
N TYR A 44 0.72 -2.35 1.36
CA TYR A 44 0.01 -1.07 1.49
C TYR A 44 0.43 -0.30 2.74
N GLY A 45 0.54 -1.00 3.87
CA GLY A 45 1.03 -0.40 5.11
C GLY A 45 2.46 0.13 4.99
N LEU A 46 3.37 -0.66 4.40
CA LEU A 46 4.76 -0.26 4.16
C LEU A 46 4.86 0.92 3.19
N ALA A 47 4.13 0.86 2.07
CA ALA A 47 4.14 1.92 1.07
C ALA A 47 3.67 3.26 1.67
N MET A 48 2.56 3.26 2.41
CA MET A 48 2.04 4.48 3.03
C MET A 48 2.92 5.00 4.16
N CYS A 49 3.53 4.14 4.97
CA CYS A 49 4.52 4.56 5.95
C CYS A 49 5.73 5.21 5.28
N ALA A 50 6.23 4.66 4.17
CA ALA A 50 7.33 5.25 3.42
C ALA A 50 6.95 6.61 2.81
N VAL A 51 5.76 6.72 2.22
CA VAL A 51 5.21 7.98 1.67
C VAL A 51 5.17 9.07 2.76
N LEU A 52 4.65 8.75 3.94
CA LEU A 52 4.56 9.69 5.05
C LEU A 52 5.94 10.04 5.63
N ALA A 53 6.86 9.07 5.72
CA ALA A 53 8.24 9.31 6.17
C ALA A 53 9.01 10.26 5.23
N LEU A 54 8.66 10.29 3.96
CA LEU A 54 9.20 11.23 2.97
C LEU A 54 8.54 12.61 3.02
N GLY A 55 7.65 12.86 3.98
CA GLY A 55 7.02 14.17 4.20
C GLY A 55 5.85 14.47 3.27
N ALA A 56 5.15 13.46 2.80
CA ALA A 56 3.99 13.59 1.91
C ALA A 56 2.89 14.51 2.47
N ASP A 57 2.73 14.54 3.79
CA ASP A 57 1.79 15.40 4.50
C ASP A 57 2.08 16.91 4.35
N ARG A 58 3.30 17.27 3.96
CA ARG A 58 3.77 18.66 3.77
C ARG A 58 3.69 19.13 2.32
N ILE A 59 3.48 18.22 1.36
CA ILE A 59 3.42 18.57 -0.06
C ILE A 59 2.11 19.29 -0.36
N GLY A 60 2.17 20.51 -0.91
CA GLY A 60 1.01 21.31 -1.26
C GLY A 60 0.27 20.82 -2.51
N PRO A 61 0.92 20.81 -3.69
CA PRO A 61 0.28 20.43 -4.94
C PRO A 61 -0.08 18.95 -5.02
N LEU A 62 -1.31 18.65 -5.45
CA LEU A 62 -1.81 17.28 -5.54
C LEU A 62 -1.03 16.42 -6.54
N TRP A 63 -0.57 16.99 -7.64
CA TRP A 63 0.18 16.29 -8.66
C TRP A 63 1.59 15.88 -8.18
N GLU A 64 2.26 16.73 -7.38
CA GLU A 64 3.54 16.38 -6.76
C GLU A 64 3.36 15.23 -5.74
N LEU A 65 2.31 15.31 -4.96
CA LEU A 65 1.96 14.28 -4.01
C LEU A 65 1.64 12.95 -4.73
N ALA A 66 0.88 12.99 -5.82
CA ALA A 66 0.58 11.81 -6.61
C ALA A 66 1.84 11.20 -7.24
N LEU A 67 2.78 12.02 -7.71
CA LEU A 67 4.05 11.58 -8.24
C LEU A 67 4.90 10.90 -7.17
N LEU A 68 5.03 11.51 -5.98
CA LEU A 68 5.72 10.90 -4.84
C LEU A 68 5.10 9.56 -4.45
N CYS A 69 3.78 9.51 -4.33
CA CYS A 69 3.05 8.29 -3.98
C CYS A 69 3.25 7.20 -5.03
N SER A 70 3.20 7.55 -6.33
CA SER A 70 3.42 6.61 -7.43
C SER A 70 4.81 5.97 -7.35
N ILE A 71 5.85 6.78 -7.25
CA ILE A 71 7.24 6.31 -7.19
C ILE A 71 7.47 5.46 -5.93
N THR A 72 7.04 5.96 -4.78
CA THR A 72 7.27 5.28 -3.49
C THR A 72 6.50 3.97 -3.40
N ALA A 73 5.22 3.97 -3.76
CA ALA A 73 4.39 2.76 -3.71
C ALA A 73 4.89 1.71 -4.72
N THR A 74 5.26 2.11 -5.93
CA THR A 74 5.83 1.21 -6.94
C THR A 74 7.15 0.59 -6.47
N THR A 75 8.02 1.38 -5.84
CA THR A 75 9.28 0.89 -5.28
C THR A 75 9.02 -0.10 -4.13
N ALA A 76 8.09 0.21 -3.24
CA ALA A 76 7.71 -0.68 -2.15
C ALA A 76 7.09 -1.99 -2.68
N GLU A 77 6.23 -1.90 -3.67
CA GLU A 77 5.60 -3.06 -4.32
C GLU A 77 6.66 -3.97 -4.96
N TYR A 78 7.61 -3.40 -5.69
CA TYR A 78 8.71 -4.15 -6.28
C TYR A 78 9.59 -4.81 -5.22
N ALA A 79 9.97 -4.07 -4.17
CA ALA A 79 10.83 -4.57 -3.09
C ALA A 79 10.16 -5.71 -2.31
N VAL A 80 8.89 -5.57 -1.95
CA VAL A 80 8.13 -6.61 -1.25
C VAL A 80 7.99 -7.86 -2.10
N HIS A 81 7.65 -7.71 -3.38
CA HIS A 81 7.54 -8.86 -4.30
C HIS A 81 8.89 -9.57 -4.47
N LEU A 82 9.97 -8.80 -4.66
CA LEU A 82 11.32 -9.37 -4.77
C LEU A 82 11.73 -10.13 -3.50
N PHE A 83 11.44 -9.56 -2.34
CA PHE A 83 11.70 -10.22 -1.06
C PHE A 83 10.91 -11.53 -0.93
N CYS A 84 9.62 -11.50 -1.21
CA CYS A 84 8.78 -12.70 -1.15
C CYS A 84 9.23 -13.79 -2.13
N ASP A 85 9.56 -13.40 -3.35
CA ASP A 85 10.06 -14.32 -4.39
C ASP A 85 11.42 -14.91 -4.01
N ALA A 86 12.39 -14.08 -3.61
CA ALA A 86 13.76 -14.49 -3.33
C ALA A 86 13.93 -15.23 -1.99
N VAL A 87 13.21 -14.81 -0.94
CA VAL A 87 13.38 -15.34 0.42
C VAL A 87 12.35 -16.40 0.77
N LEU A 88 11.09 -16.18 0.40
CA LEU A 88 9.98 -17.08 0.73
C LEU A 88 9.64 -18.06 -0.42
N GLY A 89 10.17 -17.83 -1.62
CA GLY A 89 9.82 -18.62 -2.81
C GLY A 89 8.35 -18.47 -3.23
N VAL A 90 7.69 -17.38 -2.85
CA VAL A 90 6.26 -17.14 -3.10
C VAL A 90 6.06 -15.87 -3.89
N ARG A 91 5.25 -15.97 -4.94
CA ARG A 91 4.75 -14.81 -5.73
C ARG A 91 3.30 -14.57 -5.41
N PHE A 92 3.00 -13.49 -4.69
CA PHE A 92 1.63 -13.14 -4.30
C PHE A 92 0.83 -12.48 -5.42
N TRP A 93 1.49 -11.94 -6.43
CA TRP A 93 0.87 -11.39 -7.65
C TRP A 93 1.84 -11.49 -8.82
N ASP A 94 1.31 -11.40 -10.02
CA ASP A 94 2.09 -11.43 -11.26
C ASP A 94 1.43 -10.54 -12.31
N TYR A 95 2.17 -9.54 -12.79
CA TYR A 95 1.75 -8.61 -13.83
C TYR A 95 2.32 -8.94 -15.22
N SER A 96 2.95 -10.11 -15.40
CA SER A 96 3.62 -10.47 -16.65
C SER A 96 2.69 -10.51 -17.89
N ALA A 97 1.37 -10.63 -17.67
CA ALA A 97 0.38 -10.49 -18.74
C ALA A 97 0.15 -9.04 -19.20
N THR A 98 0.70 -8.05 -18.49
CA THR A 98 0.57 -6.62 -18.80
C THR A 98 1.73 -6.19 -19.67
N LYS A 99 1.46 -5.44 -20.76
CA LYS A 99 2.52 -5.00 -21.72
C LYS A 99 3.58 -4.08 -21.13
N THR A 100 3.31 -3.46 -19.98
CA THR A 100 4.18 -2.47 -19.33
C THR A 100 4.69 -2.96 -17.97
N ASP A 101 4.77 -4.28 -17.81
CA ASP A 101 5.30 -4.86 -16.58
C ASP A 101 6.83 -4.79 -16.52
N VAL A 102 7.35 -4.84 -15.29
CA VAL A 102 8.77 -5.01 -15.01
C VAL A 102 8.92 -6.27 -14.15
N ASN A 103 9.45 -7.32 -14.76
CA ASN A 103 9.68 -8.62 -14.14
C ASN A 103 8.43 -9.26 -13.50
N GLY A 104 7.23 -8.91 -13.99
CA GLY A 104 5.96 -9.34 -13.40
C GLY A 104 5.64 -8.72 -12.03
N ARG A 105 6.52 -7.86 -11.51
CA ARG A 105 6.43 -7.32 -10.14
C ARG A 105 5.61 -6.04 -10.03
N ILE A 106 5.74 -5.18 -11.03
CA ILE A 106 5.06 -3.89 -11.14
C ILE A 106 4.59 -3.66 -12.57
N CYS A 107 3.62 -2.79 -12.77
CA CYS A 107 3.22 -2.34 -14.11
C CYS A 107 2.72 -0.90 -14.08
N LEU A 108 2.84 -0.19 -15.21
CA LEU A 108 2.54 1.23 -15.31
C LEU A 108 1.10 1.60 -14.90
N PRO A 109 0.03 0.90 -15.34
CA PRO A 109 -1.33 1.26 -14.95
C PRO A 109 -1.55 1.25 -13.44
N PHE A 110 -1.04 0.24 -12.75
CA PHE A 110 -1.14 0.15 -11.29
C PHE A 110 -0.26 1.18 -10.59
N SER A 111 0.94 1.46 -11.10
CA SER A 111 1.80 2.51 -10.55
C SER A 111 1.14 3.89 -10.59
N LEU A 112 0.43 4.22 -11.66
CA LEU A 112 -0.35 5.45 -11.77
C LEU A 112 -1.56 5.44 -10.82
N ALA A 113 -2.26 4.32 -10.73
CA ALA A 113 -3.39 4.15 -9.80
C ALA A 113 -2.93 4.33 -8.34
N TRP A 114 -1.79 3.76 -7.95
CA TRP A 114 -1.22 3.94 -6.61
C TRP A 114 -0.85 5.40 -6.32
N GLY A 115 -0.40 6.13 -7.31
CA GLY A 115 -0.13 7.57 -7.18
C GLY A 115 -1.38 8.34 -6.79
N VAL A 116 -2.47 8.15 -7.53
CA VAL A 116 -3.76 8.82 -7.28
C VAL A 116 -4.36 8.37 -5.94
N LEU A 117 -4.45 7.06 -5.70
CA LEU A 117 -5.01 6.52 -4.47
C LEU A 117 -4.19 6.92 -3.24
N GLY A 118 -2.87 6.91 -3.34
CA GLY A 118 -1.97 7.35 -2.28
C GLY A 118 -2.15 8.83 -1.95
N ALA A 119 -2.23 9.69 -2.95
CA ALA A 119 -2.47 11.11 -2.76
C ALA A 119 -3.82 11.39 -2.09
N LEU A 120 -4.88 10.70 -2.51
CA LEU A 120 -6.19 10.78 -1.87
C LEU A 120 -6.14 10.26 -0.43
N ALA A 121 -5.45 9.16 -0.19
CA ALA A 121 -5.28 8.61 1.15
C ALA A 121 -4.55 9.58 2.09
N VAL A 122 -3.48 10.23 1.64
CA VAL A 122 -2.78 11.26 2.43
C VAL A 122 -3.69 12.45 2.75
N ARG A 123 -4.53 12.87 1.81
CA ARG A 123 -5.41 14.05 2.00
C ARG A 123 -6.64 13.76 2.83
N LEU A 124 -7.27 12.61 2.64
CA LEU A 124 -8.60 12.32 3.18
C LEU A 124 -8.56 11.33 4.35
N VAL A 125 -7.69 10.32 4.29
CA VAL A 125 -7.63 9.23 5.27
C VAL A 125 -6.61 9.51 6.37
N GLN A 126 -5.44 10.04 6.03
CA GLN A 126 -4.36 10.27 6.99
C GLN A 126 -4.76 11.17 8.18
N PRO A 127 -5.50 12.27 8.01
CA PRO A 127 -5.93 13.08 9.16
C PRO A 127 -6.77 12.29 10.18
N ALA A 128 -7.66 11.43 9.69
CA ALA A 128 -8.48 10.58 10.54
C ALA A 128 -7.66 9.49 11.26
N LEU A 129 -6.74 8.83 10.54
CA LEU A 129 -5.84 7.83 11.14
C LEU A 129 -4.89 8.48 12.16
N ALA A 130 -4.40 9.69 11.90
CA ALA A 130 -3.55 10.43 12.84
C ALA A 130 -4.32 10.77 14.13
N ALA A 131 -5.57 11.21 14.01
CA ALA A 131 -6.43 11.50 15.17
C ALA A 131 -6.72 10.24 15.98
N LEU A 132 -7.02 9.12 15.32
CA LEU A 132 -7.23 7.83 15.99
C LEU A 132 -5.96 7.35 16.71
N ALA A 133 -4.82 7.41 16.05
CA ALA A 133 -3.54 7.01 16.63
C ALA A 133 -3.15 7.87 17.85
N ALA A 134 -3.45 9.17 17.82
CA ALA A 134 -3.22 10.09 18.94
C ALA A 134 -4.15 9.82 20.13
N GLY A 135 -5.34 9.27 19.89
CA GLY A 135 -6.30 8.89 20.94
C GLY A 135 -5.99 7.59 21.66
N ILE A 136 -5.02 6.79 21.17
CA ILE A 136 -4.64 5.52 21.81
C ILE A 136 -3.74 5.80 23.03
N PRO A 137 -4.11 5.36 24.23
CA PRO A 137 -3.32 5.58 25.44
C PRO A 137 -1.91 4.99 25.31
N SER A 138 -0.90 5.70 25.79
CA SER A 138 0.50 5.26 25.78
C SER A 138 0.74 3.92 26.49
N ALA A 139 -0.15 3.55 27.41
CA ALA A 139 -0.11 2.26 28.11
C ALA A 139 -0.32 1.05 27.17
N VAL A 140 -0.89 1.26 25.99
CA VAL A 140 -1.11 0.20 24.98
C VAL A 140 0.07 0.13 23.98
N THR A 141 0.94 1.15 24.01
CA THR A 141 2.01 1.32 23.03
C THR A 141 3.42 1.11 23.59
N ASN A 142 3.53 0.78 24.88
CA ASN A 142 4.79 0.44 25.55
C ASN A 142 4.94 -1.07 25.74
#